data_f33cd3d1d5dd4ba15507b4045096732e
#
_entry.id   f33cd3d1d5dd4ba15507b4045096732e
#
_cell.length_a   1.000
_cell.length_b   1.000
_cell.length_c   1.000
_cell.angle_alpha   90.00
_cell.angle_beta   90.00
_cell.angle_gamma   90.00
#
_symmetry.space_group_name_H-M   'P 1'
#
loop_
_entity.id
_entity.type
_entity.pdbx_description
1 polymer ?
#
loop_
_entity_poly.entity_id
_entity_poly.type
_entity_poly.pdbx_seq_one_letter_code
_entity_poly.pdbx_strand_id
1 'polypeptide(L)'
;MKTVTVSSAVTIKDGKIFITQRGYGDYKDKWEFPGGKLEKGESPEDCIVREIKEELDADIRIIKYLSAIEYSYPTFHLIMHNFVCELKSSYMSLLEHEAAKFVDVNELDSIDFLPADKLVLEDIKKAIESHL
;
A
#
# COMPACT_ATOMS: atom_id res chain seq x y z
N MET A 1 -10.74 -21.66 4.78
CA MET A 1 -9.57 -20.77 4.75
C MET A 1 -9.96 -19.41 5.28
N LYS A 2 -9.16 -18.85 6.16
CA LYS A 2 -9.44 -17.55 6.78
C LYS A 2 -9.38 -16.43 5.75
N THR A 3 -10.29 -15.47 5.83
CA THR A 3 -10.27 -14.26 5.01
C THR A 3 -9.71 -13.09 5.84
N VAL A 4 -8.74 -12.38 5.28
CA VAL A 4 -8.12 -11.22 5.90
C VAL A 4 -8.40 -10.01 5.02
N THR A 5 -8.95 -8.95 5.60
CA THR A 5 -9.23 -7.70 4.88
C THR A 5 -8.24 -6.64 5.33
N VAL A 6 -7.59 -6.01 4.35
CA VAL A 6 -6.57 -4.97 4.59
C VAL A 6 -6.85 -3.74 3.74
N SER A 7 -6.23 -2.62 4.11
CA SER A 7 -6.17 -1.42 3.29
C SER A 7 -4.72 -1.10 2.97
N SER A 8 -4.44 -0.59 1.79
CA SER A 8 -3.11 -0.15 1.40
C SER A 8 -3.14 1.27 0.82
N ALA A 9 -2.02 1.98 0.95
CA ALA A 9 -1.86 3.33 0.46
C ALA A 9 -0.89 3.38 -0.71
N VAL A 10 -1.38 3.86 -1.86
CA VAL A 10 -0.55 4.22 -3.00
C VAL A 10 -0.30 5.72 -2.88
N THR A 11 0.78 6.09 -2.20
CA THR A 11 1.10 7.48 -1.88
C THR A 11 1.94 8.08 -2.99
N ILE A 12 1.42 9.13 -3.61
CA ILE A 12 2.06 9.78 -4.76
C ILE A 12 2.58 11.15 -4.34
N LYS A 13 3.85 11.42 -4.67
CA LYS A 13 4.49 12.71 -4.43
C LYS A 13 5.41 13.02 -5.62
N ASP A 14 5.20 14.18 -6.23
CA ASP A 14 6.00 14.64 -7.39
C ASP A 14 6.04 13.57 -8.51
N GLY A 15 4.91 12.90 -8.75
CA GLY A 15 4.81 11.87 -9.79
C GLY A 15 5.42 10.53 -9.44
N LYS A 16 5.95 10.39 -8.23
CA LYS A 16 6.58 9.15 -7.76
C LYS A 16 5.74 8.46 -6.71
N ILE A 17 5.89 7.14 -6.61
CA ILE A 17 5.09 6.29 -5.74
C ILE A 17 5.95 5.77 -4.60
N PHE A 18 5.43 5.89 -3.37
CA PHE A 18 6.12 5.42 -2.17
C PHE A 18 5.89 3.93 -1.95
N ILE A 19 6.97 3.18 -1.79
CA ILE A 19 6.92 1.75 -1.50
C ILE A 19 7.83 1.41 -0.33
N THR A 20 7.48 0.32 0.39
CA THR A 20 8.23 -0.15 1.55
C THR A 20 8.65 -1.60 1.35
N GLN A 21 9.76 -2.00 1.97
CA GLN A 21 10.27 -3.35 1.89
C GLN A 21 10.02 -4.07 3.23
N ARG A 22 9.45 -5.26 3.13
CA ARG A 22 9.13 -6.07 4.30
C ARG A 22 10.41 -6.60 4.94
N GLY A 23 10.58 -6.37 6.25
CA GLY A 23 11.79 -6.73 6.98
C GLY A 23 11.75 -8.07 7.71
N TYR A 24 10.62 -8.80 7.65
CA TYR A 24 10.46 -10.06 8.39
C TYR A 24 9.40 -10.96 7.76
N GLY A 25 9.33 -12.20 8.24
CA GLY A 25 8.29 -13.15 7.84
C GLY A 25 8.59 -13.89 6.54
N ASP A 26 7.59 -14.61 6.04
CA ASP A 26 7.71 -15.46 4.86
C ASP A 26 8.03 -14.69 3.57
N TYR A 27 7.63 -13.42 3.52
CA TYR A 27 7.83 -12.58 2.34
C TYR A 27 8.87 -11.49 2.61
N LYS A 28 9.84 -11.77 3.47
CA LYS A 28 10.95 -10.87 3.75
C LYS A 28 11.61 -10.45 2.43
N ASP A 29 11.99 -9.18 2.36
CA ASP A 29 12.63 -8.52 1.21
C ASP A 29 11.71 -8.22 0.04
N LYS A 30 10.45 -8.66 0.06
CA LYS A 30 9.48 -8.24 -0.95
C LYS A 30 9.01 -6.81 -0.68
N TRP A 31 8.69 -6.11 -1.74
CA TRP A 31 8.17 -4.74 -1.66
C TRP A 31 6.65 -4.74 -1.60
N GLU A 32 6.08 -3.69 -1.03
CA GLU A 32 4.63 -3.55 -0.86
C GLU A 32 4.24 -2.08 -0.76
N PHE A 33 2.95 -1.81 -1.00
CA PHE A 33 2.36 -0.53 -0.66
C PHE A 33 1.99 -0.60 0.82
N PRO A 34 2.39 0.38 1.65
CA PRO A 34 2.16 0.28 3.09
C PRO A 34 0.68 0.26 3.45
N GLY A 35 0.35 -0.43 4.52
CA GLY A 35 -1.01 -0.59 4.99
C GLY A 35 -1.11 -1.66 6.04
N GLY A 36 -2.32 -2.13 6.33
CA GLY A 36 -2.53 -3.16 7.32
C GLY A 36 -3.97 -3.62 7.43
N LYS A 37 -4.23 -4.44 8.44
CA LYS A 37 -5.52 -5.09 8.64
C LYS A 37 -6.57 -4.14 9.22
N LEU A 38 -7.81 -4.27 8.74
CA LEU A 38 -8.94 -3.59 9.35
C LEU A 38 -9.17 -4.12 10.76
N GLU A 39 -9.43 -3.21 11.68
CA GLU A 39 -9.91 -3.56 13.01
C GLU A 39 -11.43 -3.75 12.97
N LYS A 40 -11.98 -4.44 13.96
CA LYS A 40 -13.42 -4.70 14.02
C LYS A 40 -14.20 -3.38 14.01
N GLY A 41 -15.15 -3.27 13.07
CA GLY A 41 -15.99 -2.09 12.92
C GLY A 41 -15.31 -0.91 12.23
N GLU A 42 -14.08 -1.06 11.79
CA GLU A 42 -13.33 0.00 11.12
C GLU A 42 -13.63 0.02 9.63
N SER A 43 -13.79 1.23 9.05
CA SER A 43 -13.90 1.35 7.61
C SER A 43 -12.53 1.18 6.94
N PRO A 44 -12.47 0.78 5.66
CA PRO A 44 -11.19 0.73 4.93
C PRO A 44 -10.47 2.09 4.92
N GLU A 45 -11.19 3.19 4.83
CA GLU A 45 -10.63 4.54 4.83
C GLU A 45 -9.97 4.88 6.17
N ASP A 46 -10.67 4.62 7.27
CA ASP A 46 -10.11 4.87 8.61
C ASP A 46 -8.91 3.98 8.87
N CYS A 47 -8.97 2.73 8.39
CA CYS A 47 -7.88 1.78 8.51
C CYS A 47 -6.58 2.33 7.89
N ILE A 48 -6.65 2.82 6.66
CA ILE A 48 -5.42 3.25 5.98
C ILE A 48 -4.82 4.48 6.64
N VAL A 49 -5.64 5.42 7.10
CA VAL A 49 -5.14 6.60 7.81
C VAL A 49 -4.44 6.18 9.11
N ARG A 50 -5.06 5.29 9.88
CA ARG A 50 -4.50 4.77 11.13
C ARG A 50 -3.21 3.98 10.89
N GLU A 51 -3.21 3.06 9.92
CA GLU A 51 -2.05 2.21 9.65
C GLU A 51 -0.83 3.02 9.21
N ILE A 52 -1.02 4.04 8.37
CA ILE A 52 0.09 4.88 7.95
C ILE A 52 0.63 5.69 9.13
N LYS A 53 -0.24 6.15 10.02
CA LYS A 53 0.20 6.84 11.24
C LYS A 53 1.02 5.92 12.14
N GLU A 54 0.57 4.68 12.33
CA GLU A 54 1.26 3.71 13.17
C GLU A 54 2.60 3.25 12.58
N GLU A 55 2.62 2.95 11.27
CA GLU A 55 3.80 2.38 10.62
C GLU A 55 4.87 3.41 10.24
N LEU A 56 4.45 4.61 9.85
CA LEU A 56 5.35 5.60 9.25
C LEU A 56 5.38 6.93 10.02
N ASP A 57 4.59 7.02 11.07
CA ASP A 57 4.41 8.28 11.82
C ASP A 57 4.09 9.44 10.88
N ALA A 58 3.26 9.17 9.89
CA ALA A 58 2.90 10.13 8.86
C ALA A 58 1.39 10.31 8.77
N ASP A 59 0.97 11.50 8.32
CA ASP A 59 -0.43 11.81 8.07
C ASP A 59 -0.65 11.85 6.56
N ILE A 60 -1.72 11.18 6.11
CA ILE A 60 -2.09 11.15 4.70
C ILE A 60 -3.48 11.71 4.47
N ARG A 61 -3.72 12.16 3.24
CA ARG A 61 -5.04 12.50 2.75
C ARG A 61 -5.40 11.53 1.65
N ILE A 62 -6.59 10.92 1.73
CA ILE A 62 -7.08 10.04 0.68
C ILE A 62 -7.55 10.91 -0.49
N ILE A 63 -6.99 10.65 -1.68
CA ILE A 63 -7.40 11.32 -2.91
C ILE A 63 -8.59 10.59 -3.52
N LYS A 64 -8.49 9.25 -3.63
CA LYS A 64 -9.57 8.44 -4.19
C LYS A 64 -9.39 6.96 -3.86
N TYR A 65 -10.49 6.23 -3.89
CA TYR A 65 -10.49 4.77 -3.83
C TYR A 65 -10.02 4.24 -5.18
N LEU A 66 -8.99 3.41 -5.19
CA LEU A 66 -8.42 2.92 -6.44
C LEU A 66 -9.05 1.61 -6.89
N SER A 67 -9.03 0.60 -6.02
CA SER A 67 -9.51 -0.73 -6.37
C SER A 67 -9.60 -1.64 -5.15
N ALA A 68 -10.33 -2.75 -5.31
CA ALA A 68 -10.27 -3.88 -4.39
C ALA A 68 -9.64 -5.05 -5.12
N ILE A 69 -8.63 -5.66 -4.50
CA ILE A 69 -7.92 -6.82 -5.04
C ILE A 69 -8.21 -8.02 -4.12
N GLU A 70 -8.39 -9.20 -4.72
CA GLU A 70 -8.49 -10.44 -3.98
C GLU A 70 -7.38 -11.38 -4.43
N TYR A 71 -6.74 -12.03 -3.47
CA TYR A 71 -5.67 -12.99 -3.75
C TYR A 71 -5.64 -14.07 -2.67
N SER A 72 -5.53 -15.33 -3.09
CA SER A 72 -5.44 -16.45 -2.15
C SER A 72 -3.98 -16.84 -1.95
N TYR A 73 -3.47 -16.55 -0.75
CA TYR A 73 -2.18 -17.08 -0.30
C TYR A 73 -2.39 -18.51 0.21
N PRO A 74 -1.31 -19.29 0.39
CA PRO A 74 -1.48 -20.70 0.81
C PRO A 74 -2.31 -20.92 2.08
N THR A 75 -2.25 -19.97 3.04
CA THR A 75 -2.91 -20.14 4.34
C THR A 75 -4.10 -19.21 4.58
N PHE A 76 -4.35 -18.26 3.68
CA PHE A 76 -5.46 -17.31 3.85
C PHE A 76 -5.87 -16.66 2.52
N HIS A 77 -7.09 -16.15 2.50
CA HIS A 77 -7.62 -15.36 1.38
C HIS A 77 -7.53 -13.89 1.75
N LEU A 78 -6.93 -13.06 0.88
CA LEU A 78 -6.74 -11.63 1.11
C LEU A 78 -7.75 -10.82 0.30
N ILE A 79 -8.36 -9.84 0.96
CA ILE A 79 -9.12 -8.77 0.32
C ILE A 79 -8.38 -7.48 0.64
N MET A 80 -7.91 -6.76 -0.39
CA MET A 80 -7.11 -5.55 -0.19
C MET A 80 -7.78 -4.36 -0.86
N HIS A 81 -8.14 -3.36 -0.06
CA HIS A 81 -8.67 -2.09 -0.54
C HIS A 81 -7.50 -1.12 -0.76
N ASN A 82 -7.41 -0.56 -1.95
CA ASN A 82 -6.29 0.30 -2.33
C ASN A 82 -6.75 1.74 -2.52
N PHE A 83 -6.02 2.67 -1.92
CA PHE A 83 -6.34 4.10 -1.97
C PHE A 83 -5.16 4.88 -2.53
N VAL A 84 -5.46 5.83 -3.42
CA VAL A 84 -4.47 6.83 -3.82
C VAL A 84 -4.47 7.91 -2.75
N CYS A 85 -3.28 8.21 -2.24
CA CYS A 85 -3.09 9.12 -1.11
C CYS A 85 -2.00 10.16 -1.40
N GLU A 86 -2.04 11.25 -0.65
CA GLU A 86 -0.93 12.21 -0.62
C GLU A 86 -0.50 12.43 0.83
N LEU A 87 0.77 12.80 1.03
CA LEU A 87 1.29 13.12 2.36
C LEU A 87 0.82 14.49 2.79
N LYS A 88 0.32 14.60 4.03
CA LYS A 88 0.01 15.86 4.69
C LYS A 88 1.18 16.30 5.57
N SER A 89 1.92 15.33 6.13
CA SER A 89 3.08 15.60 6.96
C SER A 89 4.34 15.77 6.11
N SER A 90 5.33 16.48 6.65
CA SER A 90 6.58 16.77 5.93
C SER A 90 7.60 15.63 6.01
N TYR A 91 7.35 14.61 6.81
CA TYR A 91 8.29 13.50 6.98
C TYR A 91 7.56 12.17 7.22
N MET A 92 8.30 11.08 7.07
CA MET A 92 7.87 9.74 7.43
C MET A 92 9.01 9.04 8.17
N SER A 93 8.66 8.17 9.12
CA SER A 93 9.62 7.32 9.84
C SER A 93 9.38 5.87 9.50
N LEU A 94 10.47 5.11 9.32
CA LEU A 94 10.38 3.67 9.06
C LEU A 94 10.35 2.93 10.40
N LEU A 95 9.16 2.64 10.92
CA LEU A 95 9.00 2.00 12.22
C LEU A 95 9.05 0.47 12.14
N GLU A 96 8.54 -0.11 11.04
CA GLU A 96 8.40 -1.57 10.91
C GLU A 96 8.95 -2.13 9.59
N HIS A 97 9.61 -1.32 8.78
CA HIS A 97 10.08 -1.72 7.46
C HIS A 97 11.60 -1.74 7.37
N GLU A 98 12.12 -2.65 6.53
CA GLU A 98 13.55 -2.76 6.26
C GLU A 98 14.06 -1.58 5.45
N ALA A 99 13.29 -1.12 4.46
CA ALA A 99 13.65 -0.02 3.59
C ALA A 99 12.41 0.63 3.01
N ALA A 100 12.59 1.82 2.45
CA ALA A 100 11.54 2.52 1.73
C ALA A 100 12.14 3.42 0.65
N LYS A 101 11.37 3.67 -0.41
CA LYS A 101 11.79 4.58 -1.47
C LYS A 101 10.61 5.07 -2.28
N PHE A 102 10.82 6.15 -3.02
CA PHE A 102 9.89 6.61 -4.07
C PHE A 102 10.39 6.09 -5.41
N VAL A 103 9.49 5.58 -6.24
CA VAL A 103 9.82 5.05 -7.56
C VAL A 103 8.91 5.67 -8.63
N ASP A 104 9.44 5.77 -9.85
CA ASP A 104 8.64 6.19 -10.99
C ASP A 104 7.68 5.07 -11.40
N VAL A 105 6.55 5.45 -12.01
CA VAL A 105 5.58 4.47 -12.52
C VAL A 105 6.24 3.48 -13.49
N ASN A 106 7.23 3.93 -14.25
CA ASN A 106 7.94 3.08 -15.21
C ASN A 106 8.79 1.99 -14.56
N GLU A 107 9.11 2.13 -13.27
CA GLU A 107 9.92 1.16 -12.54
C GLU A 107 9.09 0.06 -11.88
N LEU A 108 7.76 0.24 -11.78
CA LEU A 108 6.89 -0.67 -11.02
C LEU A 108 7.02 -2.14 -11.47
N ASP A 109 7.12 -2.39 -12.77
CA ASP A 109 7.17 -3.77 -13.27
C ASP A 109 8.50 -4.47 -12.94
N SER A 110 9.55 -3.72 -12.60
CA SER A 110 10.85 -4.27 -12.24
C SER A 110 11.02 -4.52 -10.74
N ILE A 111 10.06 -4.08 -9.93
CA ILE A 111 10.11 -4.20 -8.46
C ILE A 111 9.57 -5.57 -8.05
N ASP A 112 10.23 -6.21 -7.09
CA ASP A 112 9.82 -7.51 -6.55
C ASP A 112 8.75 -7.34 -5.48
N PHE A 113 7.52 -7.05 -5.92
CA PHE A 113 6.37 -6.88 -5.03
C PHE A 113 5.82 -8.20 -4.52
N LEU A 114 5.12 -8.13 -3.38
CA LEU A 114 4.25 -9.20 -2.92
C LEU A 114 3.23 -9.53 -4.01
N PRO A 115 2.80 -10.80 -4.12
CA PRO A 115 1.86 -11.22 -5.18
C PRO A 115 0.60 -10.37 -5.29
N ALA A 116 -0.07 -10.06 -4.17
CA ALA A 116 -1.27 -9.24 -4.19
C ALA A 116 -0.99 -7.82 -4.68
N ASP A 117 0.14 -7.24 -4.28
CA ASP A 117 0.50 -5.87 -4.65
C ASP A 117 0.76 -5.75 -6.15
N LYS A 118 1.24 -6.81 -6.80
CA LYS A 118 1.41 -6.83 -8.26
C LYS A 118 0.10 -6.61 -9.00
N LEU A 119 -1.00 -7.04 -8.42
CA LEU A 119 -2.33 -6.91 -9.04
C LEU A 119 -2.84 -5.47 -9.07
N VAL A 120 -2.23 -4.58 -8.28
CA VAL A 120 -2.61 -3.16 -8.22
C VAL A 120 -1.94 -2.34 -9.32
N LEU A 121 -0.85 -2.81 -9.91
CA LEU A 121 0.01 -2.01 -10.79
C LEU A 121 -0.72 -1.42 -12.00
N GLU A 122 -1.58 -2.18 -12.64
CA GLU A 122 -2.34 -1.67 -13.80
C GLU A 122 -3.30 -0.55 -13.39
N ASP A 123 -3.95 -0.69 -12.23
CA ASP A 123 -4.85 0.35 -11.72
C ASP A 123 -4.09 1.64 -11.41
N ILE A 124 -2.88 1.53 -10.87
CA ILE A 124 -2.01 2.67 -10.59
C ILE A 124 -1.63 3.38 -11.89
N LYS A 125 -1.21 2.63 -12.90
CA LYS A 125 -0.83 3.19 -14.20
C LYS A 125 -1.98 3.96 -14.85
N LYS A 126 -3.19 3.37 -14.83
CA LYS A 126 -4.38 4.02 -15.37
C LYS A 126 -4.74 5.29 -14.60
N ALA A 127 -4.61 5.26 -13.28
CA ALA A 127 -4.91 6.42 -12.45
C ALA A 127 -3.95 7.59 -12.76
N ILE A 128 -2.67 7.30 -12.92
CA ILE A 128 -1.66 8.31 -13.27
C ILE A 128 -1.91 8.88 -14.67
N GLU A 129 -2.24 8.03 -15.65
CA GLU A 129 -2.56 8.46 -17.01
C GLU A 129 -3.76 9.40 -17.05
N SER A 130 -4.74 9.22 -16.16
CA SER A 130 -5.93 10.07 -16.11
C SER A 130 -5.72 11.35 -15.30
N HIS A 131 -4.49 11.69 -14.97
CA HIS A 131 -4.13 12.92 -14.25
C HIS A 131 -4.86 13.08 -12.91
N LEU A 132 -4.55 12.20 -12.02
CA LEU A 132 -5.06 12.20 -10.66
C LEU A 132 -5.14 13.59 -10.03
#